data_1abcf8f01746ba4f2557cdc4df2fd615
#
_entry.id   1abcf8f01746ba4f2557cdc4df2fd615
#
_cell.length_a   1.000
_cell.length_b   1.000
_cell.length_c   1.000
_cell.angle_alpha   90.00
_cell.angle_beta   90.00
_cell.angle_gamma   90.00
#
_symmetry.space_group_name_H-M   'P 1'
#
loop_
_entity.id
_entity.type
_entity.pdbx_description
1 polymer ?
#
loop_
_entity_poly.entity_id
_entity_poly.type
_entity_poly.pdbx_seq_one_letter_code
_entity_poly.pdbx_strand_id
1 'polypeptide(L)'
;MTEKEQYKQKIQAQLDEWKADIAKLKAKAAGAKADAQIAMNKQVEALESKLEGAQKKLSELSEASEEAWDSAKKALESAWDSLKSAINDAKSKF
;
A
#
# COMPACT_ATOMS: atom_id res chain seq x y z
N MET A 1 -3.35 -14.37 20.95
CA MET A 1 -3.82 -13.89 19.62
C MET A 1 -4.01 -15.04 18.66
N THR A 2 -5.05 -15.00 17.86
CA THR A 2 -5.26 -15.99 16.81
C THR A 2 -4.31 -15.72 15.63
N GLU A 3 -4.11 -16.72 14.77
CA GLU A 3 -3.32 -16.55 13.55
C GLU A 3 -3.89 -15.47 12.66
N LYS A 4 -5.22 -15.34 12.59
CA LYS A 4 -5.89 -14.30 11.80
C LYS A 4 -5.57 -12.91 12.32
N GLU A 5 -5.57 -12.72 13.63
CA GLU A 5 -5.22 -11.43 14.24
C GLU A 5 -3.76 -11.07 14.01
N GLN A 6 -2.86 -12.05 14.13
CA GLN A 6 -1.44 -11.86 13.85
C GLN A 6 -1.21 -11.48 12.40
N TYR A 7 -1.90 -12.14 11.49
CA TYR A 7 -1.83 -11.83 10.06
C TYR A 7 -2.27 -10.39 9.80
N LYS A 8 -3.41 -9.98 10.34
CA LYS A 8 -3.92 -8.61 10.17
C LYS A 8 -2.96 -7.57 10.72
N GLN A 9 -2.38 -7.82 11.88
CA GLN A 9 -1.41 -6.91 12.50
C GLN A 9 -0.14 -6.78 11.66
N LYS A 10 0.34 -7.88 11.12
CA LYS A 10 1.51 -7.90 10.25
C LYS A 10 1.27 -7.06 8.99
N ILE A 11 0.12 -7.26 8.38
CA ILE A 11 -0.25 -6.51 7.17
C ILE A 11 -0.41 -5.02 7.49
N GLN A 12 -1.09 -4.69 8.60
CA GLN A 12 -1.26 -3.29 8.99
C GLN A 12 0.08 -2.60 9.24
N ALA A 13 0.99 -3.28 9.93
CA ALA A 13 2.32 -2.74 10.20
C ALA A 13 3.07 -2.44 8.90
N GLN A 14 2.99 -3.33 7.93
CA GLN A 14 3.63 -3.13 6.63
C GLN A 14 2.98 -2.00 5.85
N LEU A 15 1.66 -1.89 5.89
CA LEU A 15 0.95 -0.79 5.23
C LEU A 15 1.33 0.56 5.86
N ASP A 16 1.48 0.61 7.17
CA ASP A 16 1.93 1.81 7.87
C ASP A 16 3.35 2.20 7.45
N GLU A 17 4.22 1.21 7.27
CA GLU A 17 5.60 1.42 6.79
C GLU A 17 5.60 1.98 5.37
N TRP A 18 4.77 1.41 4.49
CA TRP A 18 4.64 1.90 3.12
C TRP A 18 4.01 3.29 3.07
N LYS A 19 3.10 3.59 3.97
CA LYS A 19 2.54 4.94 4.10
C LYS A 19 3.64 5.95 4.40
N ALA A 20 4.56 5.60 5.30
CA ALA A 20 5.72 6.43 5.60
C ALA A 20 6.65 6.57 4.40
N ASP A 21 6.88 5.47 3.66
CA ASP A 21 7.69 5.49 2.45
C ASP A 21 7.09 6.42 1.40
N ILE A 22 5.78 6.36 1.20
CA ILE A 22 5.07 7.23 0.25
C ILE A 22 5.20 8.70 0.68
N ALA A 23 5.10 8.97 1.96
CA ALA A 23 5.28 10.33 2.49
C ALA A 23 6.68 10.87 2.18
N LYS A 24 7.70 10.02 2.28
CA LYS A 24 9.09 10.40 1.91
C LYS A 24 9.22 10.69 0.42
N LEU A 25 8.58 9.87 -0.42
CA LEU A 25 8.57 10.09 -1.86
C LEU A 25 7.86 11.39 -2.22
N LYS A 26 6.76 11.68 -1.53
CA LYS A 26 6.02 12.92 -1.70
C LYS A 26 6.89 14.14 -1.35
N ALA A 27 7.66 14.04 -0.29
CA ALA A 27 8.59 15.11 0.11
C ALA A 27 9.68 15.31 -0.93
N LYS A 28 10.23 14.23 -1.49
CA LYS A 28 11.22 14.32 -2.57
C LYS A 28 10.62 14.96 -3.82
N ALA A 29 9.38 14.61 -4.16
CA ALA A 29 8.68 15.22 -5.29
C ALA A 29 8.52 16.72 -5.11
N ALA A 30 8.21 17.17 -3.90
CA ALA A 30 8.04 18.59 -3.58
C ALA A 30 9.33 19.40 -3.78
N GLY A 31 10.49 18.74 -3.60
CA GLY A 31 11.80 19.37 -3.80
C GLY A 31 12.36 19.28 -5.21
N ALA A 32 11.65 18.61 -6.12
CA ALA A 32 12.13 18.40 -7.49
C ALA A 32 11.84 19.61 -8.39
N LYS A 33 12.53 19.67 -9.53
CA LYS A 33 12.26 20.69 -10.55
C LYS A 33 10.86 20.47 -11.14
N ALA A 34 10.24 21.52 -11.67
CA ALA A 34 8.84 21.54 -12.09
C ALA A 34 8.43 20.33 -12.96
N ASP A 35 9.20 20.02 -13.99
CA ASP A 35 8.88 18.91 -14.90
C ASP A 35 8.97 17.55 -14.20
N ALA A 36 10.00 17.35 -13.40
CA ALA A 36 10.18 16.14 -12.62
C ALA A 36 9.11 16.04 -11.53
N GLN A 37 8.78 17.16 -10.91
CA GLN A 37 7.76 17.22 -9.87
C GLN A 37 6.40 16.74 -10.36
N ILE A 38 6.01 17.13 -11.57
CA ILE A 38 4.73 16.70 -12.17
C ILE A 38 4.70 15.16 -12.31
N ALA A 39 5.76 14.58 -12.87
CA ALA A 39 5.85 13.13 -13.06
C ALA A 39 5.89 12.38 -11.73
N MET A 40 6.66 12.89 -10.76
CA MET A 40 6.77 12.29 -9.44
C MET A 40 5.47 12.36 -8.66
N ASN A 41 4.76 13.48 -8.75
CA ASN A 41 3.47 13.63 -8.09
C ASN A 41 2.42 12.65 -8.64
N LYS A 42 2.43 12.40 -9.95
CA LYS A 42 1.54 11.40 -10.55
C LYS A 42 1.82 10.01 -9.99
N GLN A 43 3.09 9.67 -9.83
CA GLN A 43 3.48 8.39 -9.23
C GLN A 43 3.06 8.30 -7.77
N VAL A 44 3.25 9.36 -7.01
CA VAL A 44 2.84 9.41 -5.60
C VAL A 44 1.33 9.25 -5.47
N GLU A 45 0.56 9.94 -6.31
CA GLU A 45 -0.90 9.80 -6.32
C GLU A 45 -1.35 8.38 -6.61
N ALA A 46 -0.70 7.71 -7.56
CA ALA A 46 -0.98 6.32 -7.89
C ALA A 46 -0.67 5.40 -6.70
N LEU A 47 0.44 5.64 -5.99
CA LEU A 47 0.81 4.88 -4.80
C LEU A 47 -0.18 5.10 -3.66
N GLU A 48 -0.60 6.34 -3.44
CA GLU A 48 -1.58 6.66 -2.42
C GLU A 48 -2.92 5.96 -2.68
N SER A 49 -3.34 5.92 -3.94
CA SER A 49 -4.55 5.22 -4.36
C SER A 49 -4.44 3.71 -4.12
N LYS A 50 -3.30 3.12 -4.46
CA LYS A 50 -3.05 1.69 -4.23
C LYS A 50 -3.00 1.36 -2.73
N LEU A 51 -2.39 2.22 -1.94
CA LEU A 51 -2.34 2.06 -0.48
C LEU A 51 -3.75 2.09 0.11
N GLU A 52 -4.57 3.04 -0.31
CA GLU A 52 -5.95 3.15 0.13
C GLU A 52 -6.74 1.89 -0.24
N GLY A 53 -6.54 1.38 -1.46
CA GLY A 53 -7.15 0.12 -1.90
C GLY A 53 -6.74 -1.07 -1.04
N ALA A 54 -5.47 -1.16 -0.67
CA ALA A 54 -4.96 -2.22 0.19
C ALA A 54 -5.53 -2.11 1.62
N GLN A 55 -5.63 -0.88 2.15
CA GLN A 55 -6.24 -0.62 3.46
C GLN A 55 -7.70 -1.07 3.46
N LYS A 56 -8.42 -0.77 2.40
CA LYS A 56 -9.82 -1.18 2.26
C LYS A 56 -9.94 -2.70 2.23
N LYS A 57 -9.05 -3.38 1.51
CA LYS A 57 -9.04 -4.85 1.45
C LYS A 57 -8.74 -5.46 2.81
N LEU A 58 -7.84 -4.85 3.58
CA LEU A 58 -7.56 -5.30 4.94
C LEU A 58 -8.79 -5.14 5.83
N SER A 59 -9.50 -4.02 5.70
CA SER A 59 -10.74 -3.79 6.45
C SER A 59 -11.80 -4.84 6.10
N GLU A 60 -11.95 -5.16 4.82
CA GLU A 60 -12.87 -6.21 4.36
C GLU A 60 -12.48 -7.58 4.93
N LEU A 61 -11.18 -7.86 4.98
CA LEU A 61 -10.67 -9.10 5.57
C LEU A 61 -11.01 -9.17 7.06
N SER A 62 -10.87 -8.06 7.76
CA SER A 62 -11.20 -7.98 9.20
C SER A 62 -12.66 -8.30 9.49
N GLU A 63 -13.54 -7.99 8.56
CA GLU A 63 -14.98 -8.22 8.70
C GLU A 63 -15.45 -9.52 8.04
N ALA A 64 -14.56 -10.25 7.36
CA ALA A 64 -14.91 -11.45 6.64
C ALA A 64 -15.28 -12.59 7.58
N SER A 65 -16.30 -13.37 7.20
CA SER A 65 -16.63 -14.62 7.88
C SER A 65 -15.53 -15.65 7.59
N GLU A 66 -15.56 -16.78 8.32
CA GLU A 66 -14.61 -17.86 8.06
C GLU A 66 -14.69 -18.37 6.62
N GLU A 67 -15.89 -18.42 6.07
CA GLU A 67 -16.11 -18.87 4.69
C GLU A 67 -15.53 -17.88 3.67
N ALA A 68 -15.60 -16.59 3.97
CA ALA A 68 -15.11 -15.53 3.08
C ALA A 68 -13.63 -15.22 3.28
N TRP A 69 -13.03 -15.72 4.35
CA TRP A 69 -11.65 -15.40 4.73
C TRP A 69 -10.63 -15.63 3.60
N ASP A 70 -10.64 -16.83 3.02
CA ASP A 70 -9.67 -17.18 1.97
C ASP A 70 -9.79 -16.28 0.75
N SER A 71 -11.03 -15.99 0.34
CA SER A 71 -11.29 -15.10 -0.79
C SER A 71 -10.80 -13.68 -0.50
N ALA A 72 -11.14 -13.16 0.67
CA ALA A 72 -10.73 -11.82 1.09
C ALA A 72 -9.21 -11.71 1.22
N LYS A 73 -8.58 -12.77 1.74
CA LYS A 73 -7.11 -12.84 1.87
C LYS A 73 -6.42 -12.80 0.50
N LYS A 74 -6.93 -13.55 -0.46
CA LYS A 74 -6.39 -13.56 -1.83
C LYS A 74 -6.52 -12.19 -2.48
N ALA A 75 -7.65 -11.52 -2.29
CA ALA A 75 -7.87 -10.17 -2.81
C ALA A 75 -6.87 -9.18 -2.20
N LEU A 76 -6.65 -9.28 -0.89
CA LEU A 76 -5.68 -8.45 -0.18
C LEU A 76 -4.26 -8.72 -0.69
N GLU A 77 -3.87 -9.98 -0.85
CA GLU A 77 -2.54 -10.35 -1.33
C GLU A 77 -2.27 -9.84 -2.74
N SER A 78 -3.28 -9.84 -3.60
CA SER A 78 -3.17 -9.28 -4.94
C SER A 78 -2.93 -7.77 -4.89
N ALA A 79 -3.68 -7.04 -4.07
CA ALA A 79 -3.49 -5.60 -3.86
C ALA A 79 -2.12 -5.32 -3.23
N TRP A 80 -1.69 -6.17 -2.30
CA TRP A 80 -0.40 -6.11 -1.63
C TRP A 80 0.75 -6.21 -2.62
N ASP A 81 0.74 -7.25 -3.47
CA ASP A 81 1.80 -7.46 -4.45
C ASP A 81 1.88 -6.29 -5.44
N SER A 82 0.74 -5.78 -5.87
CA SER A 82 0.67 -4.62 -6.76
C SER A 82 1.29 -3.39 -6.11
N LEU A 83 0.94 -3.13 -4.85
CA LEU A 83 1.46 -1.99 -4.10
C LEU A 83 2.96 -2.14 -3.83
N LYS A 84 3.41 -3.32 -3.42
CA LYS A 84 4.82 -3.61 -3.18
C LYS A 84 5.66 -3.34 -4.42
N SER A 85 5.22 -3.85 -5.55
CA SER A 85 5.90 -3.66 -6.83
C SER A 85 5.95 -2.18 -7.22
N ALA A 86 4.85 -1.47 -7.06
CA ALA A 86 4.77 -0.04 -7.38
C ALA A 86 5.69 0.80 -6.48
N ILE A 87 5.76 0.49 -5.20
CA ILE A 87 6.63 1.20 -4.26
C ILE A 87 8.10 0.95 -4.59
N ASN A 88 8.48 -0.29 -4.85
CA ASN A 88 9.85 -0.63 -5.21
C ASN A 88 10.27 0.06 -6.51
N ASP A 89 9.38 0.12 -7.48
CA ASP A 89 9.60 0.81 -8.74
C ASP A 89 9.81 2.32 -8.52
N ALA A 90 8.96 2.93 -7.72
CA ALA A 90 9.06 4.35 -7.39
C ALA A 90 10.36 4.68 -6.64
N LYS A 91 10.74 3.85 -5.67
CA LYS A 91 12.00 4.03 -4.93
C LYS A 91 13.20 3.97 -5.86
N SER A 92 13.15 3.12 -6.87
CA SER A 92 14.20 2.97 -7.86
C SER A 92 14.33 4.20 -8.77
N LYS A 93 13.21 4.87 -9.06
CA LYS A 93 13.18 6.03 -9.96
C LYS A 93 13.37 7.37 -9.26
N PHE A 94 13.10 7.44 -7.97
CA PHE A 94 13.19 8.70 -7.21
C PHE A 94 14.62 8.97 -6.71
#